data_7e56621b052cd66a3d9526536fd1e4e1
#
_entry.id   7e56621b052cd66a3d9526536fd1e4e1
#
_cell.length_a   1.000
_cell.length_b   1.000
_cell.length_c   1.000
_cell.angle_alpha   90.00
_cell.angle_beta   90.00
_cell.angle_gamma   90.00
#
_symmetry.space_group_name_H-M   'P 1'
#
loop_
_entity.id
_entity.type
_entity.pdbx_description
1 polymer ?
#
loop_
_entity_poly.entity_id
_entity_poly.type
_entity_poly.pdbx_seq_one_letter_code
_entity_poly.pdbx_strand_id
1 'polypeptide(L)'
;MGVKPTLIQRSFTGLFISISMVLIILGSACGDDASGQVSGKPKSTPSVYANLETKNTKPESTPWGGQYQGGDCPGCDLTDANLAGADLAGANLTKADLTRANLTNANLTNANLANANLTAYMTGANLTGANLSGAHVASAILTDADLVDANLIGANLTAARLSGANLTGAVLRNASLSGADLSGANMTNASIAHGKLIDAILTAANLSGADLTGVDLSRADLTDANLSGANLCGATNVILSGSGWQSVPVPLSEQQKKAIVPCPGQ
;
A
#
# COMPACT_ATOMS: atom_id res chain seq x y z
N MET A 1 -68.20 15.41 29.31
CA MET A 1 -67.61 14.06 29.06
C MET A 1 -66.50 14.27 28.04
N GLY A 2 -65.31 14.33 28.51
CA GLY A 2 -64.18 14.69 27.68
C GLY A 2 -63.47 13.46 27.07
N VAL A 3 -63.19 13.56 25.80
CA VAL A 3 -62.34 12.57 25.07
C VAL A 3 -60.96 13.20 24.89
N LYS A 4 -59.95 12.54 25.46
CA LYS A 4 -58.55 12.91 25.29
C LYS A 4 -58.00 12.39 23.92
N PRO A 5 -57.27 13.18 23.14
CA PRO A 5 -56.54 12.66 21.99
C PRO A 5 -55.17 12.09 22.39
N THR A 6 -54.92 10.88 21.92
CA THR A 6 -53.65 10.14 22.07
C THR A 6 -52.59 10.70 21.10
N LEU A 7 -51.43 11.09 21.63
CA LEU A 7 -50.30 11.54 20.83
C LEU A 7 -49.59 10.32 20.19
N ILE A 8 -49.59 10.28 18.87
CA ILE A 8 -48.76 9.34 18.11
C ILE A 8 -47.40 9.98 17.83
N GLN A 9 -46.40 9.48 18.50
CA GLN A 9 -44.99 9.86 18.29
C GLN A 9 -44.46 9.16 17.02
N ARG A 10 -44.31 9.91 15.94
CA ARG A 10 -43.63 9.42 14.74
C ARG A 10 -42.14 9.77 14.83
N SER A 11 -41.32 8.72 14.89
CA SER A 11 -39.87 8.79 14.78
C SER A 11 -39.50 9.20 13.36
N PHE A 12 -38.88 10.36 13.18
CA PHE A 12 -38.25 10.75 11.93
C PHE A 12 -36.77 10.39 12.00
N THR A 13 -36.35 9.37 11.26
CA THR A 13 -34.97 9.14 10.93
C THR A 13 -34.53 10.15 9.90
N GLY A 14 -33.75 11.14 10.33
CA GLY A 14 -33.20 12.19 9.48
C GLY A 14 -32.03 11.69 8.63
N LEU A 15 -32.23 11.75 7.32
CA LEU A 15 -31.21 11.59 6.30
C LEU A 15 -30.39 12.88 6.25
N PHE A 16 -29.12 12.86 6.70
CA PHE A 16 -28.22 13.99 6.52
C PHE A 16 -27.67 14.00 5.09
N ILE A 17 -28.22 14.88 4.26
CA ILE A 17 -27.64 15.23 2.97
C ILE A 17 -26.66 16.38 3.22
N SER A 18 -25.37 16.11 3.06
CA SER A 18 -24.32 17.13 3.09
C SER A 18 -24.38 17.94 1.79
N ILE A 19 -24.83 19.19 1.88
CA ILE A 19 -24.80 20.13 0.76
C ILE A 19 -23.47 20.89 0.85
N SER A 20 -22.53 20.58 -0.04
CA SER A 20 -21.33 21.41 -0.25
C SER A 20 -21.71 22.73 -0.89
N MET A 21 -21.53 23.79 -0.14
CA MET A 21 -21.75 25.16 -0.58
C MET A 21 -20.52 25.63 -1.38
N VAL A 22 -20.66 25.71 -2.71
CA VAL A 22 -19.66 26.32 -3.59
C VAL A 22 -19.85 27.83 -3.54
N LEU A 23 -18.89 28.53 -2.97
CA LEU A 23 -18.86 30.01 -2.98
C LEU A 23 -18.13 30.47 -4.25
N ILE A 24 -18.88 30.99 -5.23
CA ILE A 24 -18.34 31.63 -6.43
C ILE A 24 -18.11 33.10 -6.10
N ILE A 25 -16.85 33.53 -6.08
CA ILE A 25 -16.48 34.94 -6.04
C ILE A 25 -16.15 35.37 -7.48
N LEU A 26 -17.06 36.16 -8.05
CA LEU A 26 -16.85 36.87 -9.33
C LEU A 26 -16.01 38.13 -9.07
N GLY A 27 -14.80 38.17 -9.58
CA GLY A 27 -13.98 39.37 -9.65
C GLY A 27 -13.80 39.78 -11.10
N SER A 28 -14.41 40.89 -11.46
CA SER A 28 -14.25 41.54 -12.76
C SER A 28 -12.90 42.27 -12.85
N ALA A 29 -12.18 42.11 -13.95
CA ALA A 29 -11.30 43.18 -14.48
C ALA A 29 -11.12 42.97 -15.98
N CYS A 30 -11.41 44.01 -16.74
CA CYS A 30 -11.25 44.16 -18.19
C CYS A 30 -9.78 44.31 -18.58
N GLY A 31 -9.47 43.95 -19.83
CA GLY A 31 -8.23 44.35 -20.52
C GLY A 31 -8.07 43.57 -21.82
N ASP A 32 -8.43 44.24 -22.93
CA ASP A 32 -8.31 43.77 -24.31
C ASP A 32 -6.86 43.55 -24.72
N ASP A 33 -6.52 42.55 -25.56
CA ASP A 33 -6.16 42.74 -26.95
C ASP A 33 -5.96 41.43 -27.71
N ALA A 34 -6.32 41.48 -28.98
CA ALA A 34 -6.42 40.37 -29.92
C ALA A 34 -5.09 40.03 -30.60
N SER A 35 -4.81 38.75 -30.82
CA SER A 35 -4.40 38.24 -32.14
C SER A 35 -4.29 36.71 -32.08
N GLY A 36 -4.89 36.04 -33.07
CA GLY A 36 -5.12 34.62 -33.12
C GLY A 36 -3.92 33.75 -33.47
N GLN A 37 -3.97 32.53 -33.08
CA GLN A 37 -3.90 31.36 -34.00
C GLN A 37 -4.33 30.09 -33.27
N VAL A 38 -5.17 29.32 -33.95
CA VAL A 38 -5.74 28.04 -33.51
C VAL A 38 -4.73 26.94 -33.82
N SER A 39 -4.29 26.20 -32.82
CA SER A 39 -3.87 24.81 -33.01
C SER A 39 -4.21 24.03 -31.75
N GLY A 40 -5.07 23.01 -31.93
CA GLY A 40 -5.64 22.27 -30.84
C GLY A 40 -4.67 21.32 -30.18
N LYS A 41 -4.58 21.45 -28.87
CA LYS A 41 -4.07 20.43 -27.95
C LYS A 41 -5.08 20.34 -26.80
N PRO A 42 -5.47 19.16 -26.33
CA PRO A 42 -6.47 19.08 -25.26
C PRO A 42 -5.98 19.79 -24.02
N LYS A 43 -6.80 20.70 -23.51
CA LYS A 43 -6.52 21.45 -22.29
C LYS A 43 -6.53 20.49 -21.11
N SER A 44 -5.34 20.26 -20.54
CA SER A 44 -5.23 19.79 -19.15
C SER A 44 -5.93 20.80 -18.26
N THR A 45 -6.80 20.34 -17.37
CA THR A 45 -7.38 21.15 -16.31
C THR A 45 -6.27 21.86 -15.54
N PRO A 46 -6.41 23.16 -15.21
CA PRO A 46 -5.38 23.85 -14.45
C PRO A 46 -5.31 23.24 -13.04
N SER A 47 -4.17 22.64 -12.73
CA SER A 47 -3.80 22.28 -11.38
C SER A 47 -3.76 23.56 -10.54
N VAL A 48 -4.55 23.61 -9.47
CA VAL A 48 -4.63 24.73 -8.52
C VAL A 48 -3.33 24.93 -7.73
N TYR A 49 -2.30 24.14 -8.02
CA TYR A 49 -1.02 24.08 -7.28
C TYR A 49 0.17 24.68 -8.03
N ALA A 50 -0.05 25.64 -8.94
CA ALA A 50 1.01 26.24 -9.76
C ALA A 50 1.95 27.22 -9.01
N ASN A 51 2.14 27.13 -7.70
CA ASN A 51 3.06 27.98 -6.95
C ASN A 51 3.78 27.27 -5.79
N LEU A 52 4.24 26.01 -5.98
CA LEU A 52 5.31 25.48 -5.15
C LEU A 52 6.61 25.57 -5.93
N GLU A 53 7.18 26.78 -6.00
CA GLU A 53 8.56 26.93 -6.42
C GLU A 53 9.46 26.09 -5.50
N THR A 54 10.22 25.23 -6.14
CA THR A 54 11.23 24.35 -5.59
C THR A 54 12.24 25.11 -4.73
N LYS A 55 11.90 25.38 -3.49
CA LYS A 55 12.89 25.57 -2.43
C LYS A 55 12.86 24.34 -1.55
N ASN A 56 13.95 23.59 -1.62
CA ASN A 56 14.28 22.48 -0.76
C ASN A 56 14.51 22.99 0.68
N THR A 57 13.49 23.62 1.25
CA THR A 57 13.49 24.08 2.64
C THR A 57 12.56 23.16 3.40
N LYS A 58 13.12 22.45 4.39
CA LYS A 58 12.34 21.77 5.43
C LYS A 58 11.18 22.69 5.81
N PRO A 59 9.91 22.27 5.65
CA PRO A 59 8.82 23.13 6.08
C PRO A 59 9.02 23.42 7.57
N GLU A 60 9.12 24.71 7.90
CA GLU A 60 9.12 25.12 9.30
C GLU A 60 7.90 24.48 9.96
N SER A 61 8.09 23.92 11.13
CA SER A 61 7.17 23.10 11.92
C SER A 61 5.79 23.76 12.05
N THR A 62 5.00 23.71 10.99
CA THR A 62 3.58 23.91 11.07
C THR A 62 2.96 22.56 11.42
N PRO A 63 2.19 22.43 12.52
CA PRO A 63 1.38 21.26 12.73
C PRO A 63 0.42 21.19 11.54
N TRP A 64 0.61 20.20 10.66
CA TRP A 64 -0.27 19.94 9.53
C TRP A 64 -1.66 19.57 10.03
N GLY A 65 -2.42 20.54 10.49
CA GLY A 65 -3.83 20.44 10.84
C GLY A 65 -4.76 20.67 9.64
N GLY A 66 -4.23 20.62 8.42
CA GLY A 66 -4.99 20.68 7.18
C GLY A 66 -4.85 19.34 6.45
N GLN A 67 -5.95 18.77 5.98
CA GLN A 67 -5.90 17.62 5.08
C GLN A 67 -5.03 17.98 3.87
N TYR A 68 -3.85 17.34 3.77
CA TYR A 68 -3.05 17.37 2.56
C TYR A 68 -3.84 16.60 1.51
N GLN A 69 -4.41 17.30 0.56
CA GLN A 69 -5.09 16.72 -0.59
C GLN A 69 -4.10 16.63 -1.73
N GLY A 70 -3.63 15.43 -1.98
CA GLY A 70 -2.92 14.90 -3.10
C GLY A 70 -2.24 15.91 -4.05
N GLY A 71 -0.95 16.11 -3.91
CA GLY A 71 -0.12 16.83 -4.87
C GLY A 71 1.19 16.08 -5.12
N ASP A 72 1.79 16.34 -6.27
CA ASP A 72 3.12 15.82 -6.58
C ASP A 72 4.15 16.47 -5.65
N CYS A 73 4.93 15.62 -4.98
CA CYS A 73 5.96 16.07 -4.04
C CYS A 73 7.19 15.15 -4.12
N PRO A 74 7.82 15.04 -5.29
CA PRO A 74 9.01 14.20 -5.43
C PRO A 74 10.17 14.73 -4.59
N GLY A 75 10.76 13.84 -3.77
CA GLY A 75 11.87 14.16 -2.88
C GLY A 75 11.51 15.03 -1.68
N CYS A 76 10.22 15.24 -1.37
CA CYS A 76 9.81 16.01 -0.20
C CYS A 76 10.23 15.36 1.11
N ASP A 77 10.54 16.20 2.09
CA ASP A 77 10.64 15.80 3.49
C ASP A 77 9.23 15.85 4.13
N LEU A 78 8.62 14.68 4.27
CA LEU A 78 7.34 14.45 4.94
C LEU A 78 7.55 13.69 6.25
N THR A 79 8.75 13.78 6.82
CA THR A 79 9.10 13.15 8.09
C THR A 79 8.13 13.61 9.20
N ASP A 80 7.62 12.64 9.97
CA ASP A 80 6.65 12.86 11.05
C ASP A 80 5.32 13.50 10.60
N ALA A 81 5.04 13.59 9.28
CA ALA A 81 3.80 14.18 8.79
C ALA A 81 2.57 13.37 9.22
N ASN A 82 1.51 14.04 9.61
CA ASN A 82 0.21 13.40 9.84
C ASN A 82 -0.62 13.44 8.55
N LEU A 83 -0.63 12.30 7.85
CA LEU A 83 -1.34 12.08 6.59
C LEU A 83 -2.44 11.01 6.76
N ALA A 84 -2.92 10.81 8.01
CA ALA A 84 -3.98 9.84 8.28
C ALA A 84 -5.25 10.18 7.49
N GLY A 85 -5.75 9.21 6.73
CA GLY A 85 -6.92 9.37 5.86
C GLY A 85 -6.72 10.34 4.68
N ALA A 86 -5.49 10.80 4.41
CA ALA A 86 -5.23 11.69 3.28
C ALA A 86 -5.55 11.00 1.94
N ASP A 87 -6.06 11.78 0.99
CA ASP A 87 -6.20 11.34 -0.40
C ASP A 87 -4.94 11.71 -1.19
N LEU A 88 -4.11 10.70 -1.44
CA LEU A 88 -2.85 10.77 -2.17
C LEU A 88 -2.92 9.91 -3.45
N ALA A 89 -4.14 9.65 -3.95
CA ALA A 89 -4.33 8.84 -5.15
C ALA A 89 -3.60 9.46 -6.35
N GLY A 90 -2.77 8.64 -7.02
CA GLY A 90 -1.95 9.06 -8.15
C GLY A 90 -0.84 10.06 -7.84
N ALA A 91 -0.61 10.42 -6.58
CA ALA A 91 0.42 11.39 -6.21
C ALA A 91 1.83 10.91 -6.59
N ASN A 92 2.67 11.80 -7.08
CA ASN A 92 4.08 11.53 -7.31
C ASN A 92 4.89 11.87 -6.05
N LEU A 93 5.21 10.83 -5.28
CA LEU A 93 6.01 10.87 -4.06
C LEU A 93 7.38 10.18 -4.26
N THR A 94 7.87 10.15 -5.50
CA THR A 94 9.16 9.52 -5.83
C THR A 94 10.27 10.09 -4.97
N LYS A 95 11.02 9.21 -4.28
CA LYS A 95 12.13 9.58 -3.36
C LYS A 95 11.70 10.48 -2.18
N ALA A 96 10.43 10.66 -1.90
CA ALA A 96 9.98 11.39 -0.71
C ALA A 96 10.45 10.68 0.56
N ASP A 97 10.76 11.45 1.59
CA ASP A 97 11.04 10.93 2.92
C ASP A 97 9.77 10.99 3.78
N LEU A 98 9.17 9.83 4.01
CA LEU A 98 7.97 9.63 4.82
C LEU A 98 8.31 8.94 6.15
N THR A 99 9.57 9.07 6.61
CA THR A 99 10.00 8.47 7.89
C THR A 99 9.09 8.89 9.02
N ARG A 100 8.53 7.92 9.74
CA ARG A 100 7.58 8.08 10.85
C ARG A 100 6.29 8.84 10.50
N ALA A 101 6.00 9.07 9.20
CA ALA A 101 4.72 9.65 8.81
C ALA A 101 3.56 8.73 9.21
N ASN A 102 2.43 9.33 9.56
CA ASN A 102 1.18 8.61 9.81
C ASN A 102 0.32 8.63 8.55
N LEU A 103 0.28 7.52 7.83
CA LEU A 103 -0.52 7.26 6.63
C LEU A 103 -1.68 6.29 6.92
N THR A 104 -2.09 6.14 8.18
CA THR A 104 -3.18 5.24 8.56
C THR A 104 -4.44 5.55 7.76
N ASN A 105 -5.01 4.54 7.08
CA ASN A 105 -6.17 4.65 6.20
C ASN A 105 -6.02 5.68 5.06
N ALA A 106 -4.81 6.10 4.70
CA ALA A 106 -4.60 6.99 3.57
C ALA A 106 -4.89 6.27 2.24
N ASN A 107 -5.38 7.02 1.26
CA ASN A 107 -5.58 6.55 -0.11
C ASN A 107 -4.34 6.87 -0.95
N LEU A 108 -3.54 5.86 -1.26
CA LEU A 108 -2.34 5.91 -2.09
C LEU A 108 -2.53 5.14 -3.41
N THR A 109 -3.78 4.94 -3.84
CA THR A 109 -4.10 4.20 -5.06
C THR A 109 -3.34 4.78 -6.26
N ASN A 110 -2.59 3.93 -6.97
CA ASN A 110 -1.75 4.31 -8.12
C ASN A 110 -0.70 5.40 -7.82
N ALA A 111 -0.38 5.70 -6.56
CA ALA A 111 0.67 6.65 -6.22
C ALA A 111 2.05 6.15 -6.67
N ASN A 112 2.94 7.06 -7.05
CA ASN A 112 4.33 6.74 -7.36
C ASN A 112 5.22 7.01 -6.15
N LEU A 113 5.61 5.96 -5.45
CA LEU A 113 6.46 5.94 -4.26
C LEU A 113 7.85 5.34 -4.57
N ALA A 114 8.26 5.32 -5.85
CA ALA A 114 9.52 4.70 -6.23
C ALA A 114 10.71 5.32 -5.48
N ASN A 115 11.54 4.46 -4.87
CA ASN A 115 12.68 4.83 -4.03
C ASN A 115 12.34 5.77 -2.85
N ALA A 116 11.09 5.89 -2.44
CA ALA A 116 10.70 6.65 -1.25
C ALA A 116 11.17 5.94 0.03
N ASN A 117 11.35 6.71 1.10
CA ASN A 117 11.54 6.19 2.44
C ASN A 117 10.18 6.11 3.15
N LEU A 118 9.71 4.89 3.37
CA LEU A 118 8.38 4.56 3.90
C LEU A 118 8.48 3.82 5.25
N THR A 119 9.46 4.14 6.07
CA THR A 119 9.52 3.66 7.47
C THR A 119 8.40 4.34 8.28
N ALA A 120 7.14 4.03 7.94
CA ALA A 120 5.94 4.79 8.27
C ALA A 120 4.83 3.91 8.89
N TYR A 121 3.77 4.55 9.37
CA TYR A 121 2.55 3.90 9.87
C TYR A 121 1.50 3.90 8.75
N MET A 122 1.22 2.74 8.15
CA MET A 122 0.33 2.58 6.99
C MET A 122 -0.78 1.55 7.26
N THR A 123 -1.19 1.39 8.53
CA THR A 123 -2.28 0.48 8.89
C THR A 123 -3.54 0.82 8.08
N GLY A 124 -4.12 -0.16 7.39
CA GLY A 124 -5.32 0.01 6.58
C GLY A 124 -5.18 0.96 5.38
N ALA A 125 -3.96 1.40 5.02
CA ALA A 125 -3.74 2.25 3.86
C ALA A 125 -4.06 1.50 2.56
N ASN A 126 -4.63 2.21 1.58
CA ASN A 126 -4.89 1.68 0.24
C ASN A 126 -3.74 2.04 -0.70
N LEU A 127 -2.92 1.05 -1.04
CA LEU A 127 -1.78 1.13 -1.96
C LEU A 127 -2.04 0.37 -3.27
N THR A 128 -3.32 0.12 -3.61
CA THR A 128 -3.69 -0.61 -4.83
C THR A 128 -3.04 0.01 -6.05
N GLY A 129 -2.31 -0.79 -6.84
CA GLY A 129 -1.60 -0.36 -8.04
C GLY A 129 -0.45 0.63 -7.79
N ALA A 130 -0.09 0.93 -6.55
CA ALA A 130 0.99 1.88 -6.25
C ALA A 130 2.36 1.35 -6.70
N ASN A 131 3.25 2.24 -7.11
CA ASN A 131 4.62 1.92 -7.47
C ASN A 131 5.57 2.19 -6.29
N LEU A 132 5.98 1.13 -5.60
CA LEU A 132 6.95 1.14 -4.50
C LEU A 132 8.30 0.55 -4.93
N SER A 133 8.62 0.53 -6.23
CA SER A 133 9.87 -0.08 -6.70
C SER A 133 11.09 0.56 -6.05
N GLY A 134 11.98 -0.26 -5.47
CA GLY A 134 13.17 0.19 -4.74
C GLY A 134 12.89 0.98 -3.45
N ALA A 135 11.64 1.09 -3.01
CA ALA A 135 11.29 1.84 -1.80
C ALA A 135 11.89 1.20 -0.54
N HIS A 136 12.20 2.02 0.45
CA HIS A 136 12.66 1.61 1.77
C HIS A 136 11.47 1.54 2.72
N VAL A 137 10.95 0.33 2.95
CA VAL A 137 9.73 0.03 3.73
C VAL A 137 10.08 -0.77 4.99
N ALA A 138 11.36 -0.76 5.38
CA ALA A 138 11.83 -1.54 6.52
C ALA A 138 11.14 -1.11 7.82
N SER A 139 10.71 -2.08 8.62
CA SER A 139 10.01 -1.88 9.88
C SER A 139 8.70 -1.07 9.79
N ALA A 140 8.19 -0.82 8.58
CA ALA A 140 6.91 -0.13 8.39
C ALA A 140 5.74 -0.97 8.93
N ILE A 141 4.67 -0.30 9.32
CA ILE A 141 3.43 -0.95 9.80
C ILE A 141 2.39 -0.90 8.69
N LEU A 142 2.19 -2.02 8.02
CA LEU A 142 1.26 -2.22 6.90
C LEU A 142 0.13 -3.22 7.26
N THR A 143 -0.16 -3.37 8.56
CA THR A 143 -1.23 -4.27 9.01
C THR A 143 -2.53 -3.90 8.30
N ASP A 144 -3.22 -4.90 7.73
CA ASP A 144 -4.48 -4.76 6.99
C ASP A 144 -4.43 -3.76 5.81
N ALA A 145 -3.24 -3.40 5.30
CA ALA A 145 -3.11 -2.53 4.14
C ALA A 145 -3.50 -3.27 2.85
N ASP A 146 -4.04 -2.53 1.88
CA ASP A 146 -4.37 -3.05 0.55
C ASP A 146 -3.25 -2.71 -0.45
N LEU A 147 -2.53 -3.73 -0.92
CA LEU A 147 -1.42 -3.66 -1.88
C LEU A 147 -1.74 -4.45 -3.17
N VAL A 148 -3.02 -4.60 -3.50
CA VAL A 148 -3.43 -5.31 -4.73
C VAL A 148 -2.72 -4.70 -5.94
N ASP A 149 -2.08 -5.57 -6.76
CA ASP A 149 -1.34 -5.20 -7.96
C ASP A 149 -0.23 -4.15 -7.74
N ALA A 150 0.21 -3.92 -6.50
CA ALA A 150 1.30 -2.98 -6.21
C ALA A 150 2.65 -3.49 -6.77
N ASN A 151 3.48 -2.56 -7.24
CA ASN A 151 4.83 -2.85 -7.70
C ASN A 151 5.85 -2.60 -6.58
N LEU A 152 6.39 -3.66 -6.01
CA LEU A 152 7.39 -3.66 -4.94
C LEU A 152 8.73 -4.24 -5.40
N ILE A 153 9.02 -4.22 -6.71
CA ILE A 153 10.27 -4.77 -7.24
C ILE A 153 11.48 -4.16 -6.53
N GLY A 154 12.33 -5.01 -5.94
CA GLY A 154 13.55 -4.59 -5.25
C GLY A 154 13.31 -3.76 -3.98
N ALA A 155 12.08 -3.64 -3.50
CA ALA A 155 11.78 -2.93 -2.25
C ALA A 155 12.39 -3.64 -1.03
N ASN A 156 12.75 -2.85 -0.03
CA ASN A 156 13.23 -3.36 1.26
C ASN A 156 12.08 -3.33 2.29
N LEU A 157 11.48 -4.49 2.55
CA LEU A 157 10.44 -4.70 3.56
C LEU A 157 10.97 -5.48 4.79
N THR A 158 12.26 -5.41 5.06
CA THR A 158 12.87 -6.12 6.20
C THR A 158 12.17 -5.73 7.50
N ALA A 159 11.75 -6.73 8.28
CA ALA A 159 11.03 -6.57 9.54
C ALA A 159 9.72 -5.74 9.43
N ALA A 160 9.15 -5.54 8.24
CA ALA A 160 7.87 -4.88 8.06
C ALA A 160 6.72 -5.73 8.64
N ARG A 161 5.68 -5.07 9.14
CA ARG A 161 4.47 -5.72 9.67
C ARG A 161 3.36 -5.65 8.62
N LEU A 162 3.08 -6.80 7.99
CA LEU A 162 2.12 -6.97 6.89
C LEU A 162 1.00 -7.96 7.29
N SER A 163 0.80 -8.18 8.60
CA SER A 163 -0.24 -9.11 9.05
C SER A 163 -1.61 -8.69 8.53
N GLY A 164 -2.35 -9.63 7.92
CA GLY A 164 -3.65 -9.40 7.31
C GLY A 164 -3.63 -8.55 6.02
N ALA A 165 -2.48 -8.08 5.55
CA ALA A 165 -2.40 -7.25 4.34
C ALA A 165 -2.84 -8.03 3.08
N ASN A 166 -3.40 -7.31 2.11
CA ASN A 166 -3.80 -7.86 0.82
C ASN A 166 -2.77 -7.53 -0.26
N LEU A 167 -1.96 -8.51 -0.64
CA LEU A 167 -0.93 -8.43 -1.68
C LEU A 167 -1.32 -9.22 -2.94
N THR A 168 -2.62 -9.40 -3.19
CA THR A 168 -3.10 -10.14 -4.37
C THR A 168 -2.52 -9.52 -5.65
N GLY A 169 -1.85 -10.34 -6.48
CA GLY A 169 -1.23 -9.91 -7.73
C GLY A 169 -0.01 -9.00 -7.58
N ALA A 170 0.41 -8.64 -6.36
CA ALA A 170 1.54 -7.74 -6.15
C ALA A 170 2.85 -8.31 -6.71
N VAL A 171 3.74 -7.43 -7.20
CA VAL A 171 5.01 -7.80 -7.80
C VAL A 171 6.16 -7.44 -6.85
N LEU A 172 6.71 -8.46 -6.15
CA LEU A 172 7.77 -8.33 -5.15
C LEU A 172 9.10 -8.97 -5.60
N ARG A 173 9.34 -9.05 -6.89
CA ARG A 173 10.57 -9.68 -7.40
C ARG A 173 11.82 -8.97 -6.85
N ASN A 174 12.79 -9.77 -6.38
CA ASN A 174 14.02 -9.30 -5.73
C ASN A 174 13.79 -8.45 -4.46
N ALA A 175 12.59 -8.42 -3.90
CA ALA A 175 12.32 -7.70 -2.66
C ALA A 175 12.94 -8.44 -1.46
N SER A 176 13.29 -7.69 -0.41
CA SER A 176 13.70 -8.24 0.88
C SER A 176 12.54 -8.17 1.87
N LEU A 177 12.02 -9.33 2.28
CA LEU A 177 11.00 -9.48 3.31
C LEU A 177 11.58 -10.23 4.53
N SER A 178 12.89 -10.15 4.72
CA SER A 178 13.55 -10.87 5.83
C SER A 178 13.01 -10.40 7.18
N GLY A 179 12.55 -11.35 8.01
CA GLY A 179 11.93 -11.06 9.31
C GLY A 179 10.58 -10.32 9.23
N ALA A 180 9.97 -10.20 8.06
CA ALA A 180 8.65 -9.58 7.93
C ALA A 180 7.55 -10.45 8.54
N ASP A 181 6.54 -9.84 9.15
CA ASP A 181 5.33 -10.50 9.62
C ASP A 181 4.25 -10.42 8.53
N LEU A 182 4.01 -11.54 7.86
CA LEU A 182 3.01 -11.76 6.81
C LEU A 182 1.89 -12.69 7.29
N SER A 183 1.70 -12.83 8.61
CA SER A 183 0.68 -13.71 9.18
C SER A 183 -0.71 -13.37 8.63
N GLY A 184 -1.40 -14.36 8.07
CA GLY A 184 -2.73 -14.20 7.48
C GLY A 184 -2.78 -13.29 6.25
N ALA A 185 -1.65 -12.83 5.70
CA ALA A 185 -1.64 -12.00 4.50
C ALA A 185 -2.19 -12.76 3.28
N ASN A 186 -2.92 -12.05 2.41
CA ASN A 186 -3.36 -12.60 1.14
C ASN A 186 -2.35 -12.27 0.03
N MET A 187 -1.59 -13.26 -0.42
CA MET A 187 -0.57 -13.16 -1.46
C MET A 187 -0.96 -13.97 -2.71
N THR A 188 -2.25 -14.15 -2.95
CA THR A 188 -2.76 -14.89 -4.10
C THR A 188 -2.19 -14.31 -5.39
N ASN A 189 -1.58 -15.17 -6.24
CA ASN A 189 -0.94 -14.80 -7.50
C ASN A 189 0.18 -13.73 -7.37
N ALA A 190 0.70 -13.44 -6.19
CA ALA A 190 1.82 -12.53 -6.03
C ALA A 190 3.11 -13.10 -6.65
N SER A 191 3.96 -12.26 -7.24
CA SER A 191 5.27 -12.67 -7.75
C SER A 191 6.38 -12.23 -6.81
N ILE A 192 7.01 -13.20 -6.11
CA ILE A 192 8.07 -12.96 -5.11
C ILE A 192 9.42 -13.50 -5.64
N ALA A 193 9.47 -13.87 -6.92
CA ALA A 193 10.64 -14.53 -7.52
C ALA A 193 11.96 -13.84 -7.15
N HIS A 194 12.96 -14.66 -6.71
CA HIS A 194 14.28 -14.24 -6.25
C HIS A 194 14.25 -13.29 -5.03
N GLY A 195 13.13 -13.20 -4.32
CA GLY A 195 13.03 -12.46 -3.07
C GLY A 195 13.68 -13.19 -1.89
N LYS A 196 13.77 -12.48 -0.76
CA LYS A 196 14.27 -13.03 0.50
C LYS A 196 13.15 -13.04 1.53
N LEU A 197 12.79 -14.22 1.99
CA LEU A 197 11.81 -14.46 3.07
C LEU A 197 12.49 -15.08 4.31
N ILE A 198 13.77 -14.78 4.50
CA ILE A 198 14.56 -15.30 5.63
C ILE A 198 13.92 -14.86 6.94
N ASP A 199 13.65 -15.81 7.87
CA ASP A 199 12.99 -15.55 9.15
C ASP A 199 11.58 -14.90 9.03
N ALA A 200 10.95 -14.89 7.86
CA ALA A 200 9.62 -14.32 7.67
C ALA A 200 8.54 -15.19 8.33
N ILE A 201 7.51 -14.56 8.88
CA ILE A 201 6.35 -15.23 9.46
C ILE A 201 5.22 -15.23 8.44
N LEU A 202 4.88 -16.40 7.88
CA LEU A 202 3.84 -16.60 6.87
C LEU A 202 2.70 -17.50 7.40
N THR A 203 2.56 -17.56 8.72
CA THR A 203 1.54 -18.39 9.37
C THR A 203 0.15 -18.05 8.84
N ALA A 204 -0.58 -19.05 8.35
CA ALA A 204 -1.90 -18.92 7.74
C ALA A 204 -1.97 -17.94 6.53
N ALA A 205 -0.85 -17.56 5.94
CA ALA A 205 -0.84 -16.74 4.72
C ALA A 205 -1.43 -17.50 3.52
N ASN A 206 -2.10 -16.78 2.63
CA ASN A 206 -2.60 -17.35 1.38
C ASN A 206 -1.62 -17.06 0.23
N LEU A 207 -0.85 -18.05 -0.17
CA LEU A 207 0.13 -18.01 -1.26
C LEU A 207 -0.36 -18.78 -2.51
N SER A 208 -1.69 -18.98 -2.65
CA SER A 208 -2.21 -19.74 -3.78
C SER A 208 -1.85 -19.07 -5.12
N GLY A 209 -1.29 -19.88 -6.02
CA GLY A 209 -0.82 -19.42 -7.34
C GLY A 209 0.39 -18.47 -7.31
N ALA A 210 1.01 -18.22 -6.15
CA ALA A 210 2.14 -17.32 -6.05
C ALA A 210 3.39 -17.87 -6.75
N ASP A 211 4.18 -16.97 -7.35
CA ASP A 211 5.49 -17.29 -7.92
C ASP A 211 6.60 -17.05 -6.88
N LEU A 212 7.09 -18.15 -6.31
CA LEU A 212 8.18 -18.21 -5.32
C LEU A 212 9.48 -18.74 -5.96
N THR A 213 9.63 -18.63 -7.29
CA THR A 213 10.80 -19.12 -8.01
C THR A 213 12.09 -18.51 -7.42
N GLY A 214 13.03 -19.36 -7.02
CA GLY A 214 14.35 -18.94 -6.51
C GLY A 214 14.31 -18.13 -5.20
N VAL A 215 13.19 -18.14 -4.46
CA VAL A 215 13.07 -17.46 -3.16
C VAL A 215 13.92 -18.15 -2.09
N ASP A 216 14.55 -17.35 -1.22
CA ASP A 216 15.19 -17.87 -0.01
C ASP A 216 14.19 -17.89 1.16
N LEU A 217 13.79 -19.09 1.58
CA LEU A 217 12.86 -19.37 2.67
C LEU A 217 13.57 -19.83 3.95
N SER A 218 14.86 -19.48 4.11
CA SER A 218 15.62 -19.85 5.32
C SER A 218 14.85 -19.43 6.58
N ARG A 219 14.52 -20.41 7.42
CA ARG A 219 13.81 -20.21 8.69
C ARG A 219 12.45 -19.50 8.60
N ALA A 220 11.84 -19.44 7.41
CA ALA A 220 10.48 -18.91 7.27
C ALA A 220 9.45 -19.86 7.90
N ASP A 221 8.47 -19.31 8.60
CA ASP A 221 7.35 -20.06 9.17
C ASP A 221 6.17 -20.08 8.22
N LEU A 222 5.93 -21.22 7.57
CA LEU A 222 4.83 -21.47 6.64
C LEU A 222 3.69 -22.30 7.27
N THR A 223 3.60 -22.32 8.62
CA THR A 223 2.55 -23.08 9.32
C THR A 223 1.18 -22.65 8.81
N ASP A 224 0.36 -23.61 8.40
CA ASP A 224 -0.99 -23.41 7.87
C ASP A 224 -1.08 -22.49 6.63
N ALA A 225 0.03 -22.15 6.01
CA ALA A 225 0.01 -21.37 4.76
C ALA A 225 -0.60 -22.18 3.61
N ASN A 226 -1.43 -21.52 2.80
CA ASN A 226 -1.99 -22.09 1.58
C ASN A 226 -1.03 -21.92 0.40
N LEU A 227 -0.40 -22.99 -0.06
CA LEU A 227 0.52 -23.03 -1.20
C LEU A 227 -0.09 -23.66 -2.46
N SER A 228 -1.42 -23.72 -2.57
CA SER A 228 -2.10 -24.36 -3.69
C SER A 228 -1.73 -23.70 -5.02
N GLY A 229 -1.12 -24.45 -5.93
CA GLY A 229 -0.67 -23.94 -7.23
C GLY A 229 0.54 -22.98 -7.17
N ALA A 230 1.17 -22.81 -6.01
CA ALA A 230 2.36 -22.00 -5.90
C ALA A 230 3.57 -22.63 -6.63
N ASN A 231 4.40 -21.80 -7.26
CA ASN A 231 5.62 -22.22 -7.93
C ASN A 231 6.84 -21.99 -7.01
N LEU A 232 7.43 -23.05 -6.50
CA LEU A 232 8.63 -23.02 -5.64
C LEU A 232 9.90 -23.49 -6.37
N CYS A 233 9.94 -23.44 -7.69
CA CYS A 233 11.09 -23.92 -8.45
C CYS A 233 12.35 -23.14 -8.11
N GLY A 234 13.41 -23.86 -7.73
CA GLY A 234 14.68 -23.26 -7.31
C GLY A 234 14.62 -22.50 -5.98
N ALA A 235 13.48 -22.51 -5.26
CA ALA A 235 13.44 -21.97 -3.93
C ALA A 235 14.39 -22.74 -3.00
N THR A 236 15.11 -22.00 -2.15
CA THR A 236 16.13 -22.55 -1.26
C THR A 236 15.63 -22.64 0.17
N ASN A 237 16.16 -23.62 0.90
CA ASN A 237 15.86 -23.83 2.32
C ASN A 237 14.39 -24.14 2.62
N VAL A 238 13.65 -24.65 1.64
CA VAL A 238 12.32 -25.22 1.83
C VAL A 238 12.51 -26.58 2.50
N ILE A 239 12.11 -26.70 3.77
CA ILE A 239 12.19 -27.98 4.47
C ILE A 239 10.99 -28.83 4.12
N LEU A 240 11.16 -29.76 3.20
CA LEU A 240 10.13 -30.67 2.71
C LEU A 240 9.90 -31.91 3.60
N SER A 241 10.76 -32.15 4.62
CA SER A 241 10.60 -33.29 5.52
C SER A 241 11.39 -33.12 6.83
N GLY A 242 10.80 -33.57 7.94
CA GLY A 242 11.41 -33.45 9.25
C GLY A 242 12.65 -34.34 9.44
N SER A 243 13.69 -33.76 9.98
CA SER A 243 14.66 -34.41 10.86
C SER A 243 15.28 -33.35 11.76
N GLY A 244 14.97 -33.51 13.03
CA GLY A 244 15.28 -32.67 14.17
C GLY A 244 16.53 -31.81 14.14
N TRP A 245 16.32 -30.57 14.58
CA TRP A 245 17.20 -29.79 15.46
C TRP A 245 16.49 -28.48 15.80
N GLN A 246 16.61 -28.03 17.01
CA GLN A 246 15.99 -26.83 17.60
C GLN A 246 16.28 -25.58 16.76
N SER A 247 15.26 -24.83 16.38
CA SER A 247 15.20 -23.66 15.49
C SER A 247 14.99 -23.97 13.99
N VAL A 248 14.19 -24.97 13.66
CA VAL A 248 13.90 -25.36 12.28
C VAL A 248 12.56 -24.74 11.88
N PRO A 249 12.45 -24.11 10.68
CA PRO A 249 11.14 -23.79 10.10
C PRO A 249 10.27 -25.04 10.10
N VAL A 250 8.98 -24.87 10.36
CA VAL A 250 8.03 -25.98 10.32
C VAL A 250 8.05 -26.56 8.91
N PRO A 251 8.31 -27.88 8.74
CA PRO A 251 8.35 -28.48 7.40
C PRO A 251 6.98 -28.40 6.76
N LEU A 252 6.91 -28.21 5.44
CA LEU A 252 5.66 -28.25 4.71
C LEU A 252 4.91 -29.57 5.01
N SER A 253 3.63 -29.45 5.28
CA SER A 253 2.75 -30.61 5.44
C SER A 253 2.67 -31.41 4.12
N GLU A 254 2.29 -32.69 4.21
CA GLU A 254 2.11 -33.53 3.00
C GLU A 254 1.02 -32.94 2.07
N GLN A 255 0.05 -32.23 2.63
CA GLN A 255 -0.96 -31.53 1.83
C GLN A 255 -0.36 -30.35 1.09
N GLN A 256 0.47 -29.54 1.73
CA GLN A 256 1.17 -28.40 1.10
C GLN A 256 2.13 -28.88 0.00
N LYS A 257 2.91 -29.96 0.22
CA LYS A 257 3.80 -30.56 -0.79
C LYS A 257 3.08 -30.99 -2.05
N LYS A 258 1.86 -31.56 -1.90
CA LYS A 258 1.03 -32.00 -3.04
C LYS A 258 0.37 -30.86 -3.79
N ALA A 259 0.24 -29.70 -3.16
CA ALA A 259 -0.48 -28.54 -3.71
C ALA A 259 0.41 -27.61 -4.56
N ILE A 260 1.73 -27.73 -4.47
CA ILE A 260 2.68 -26.91 -5.22
C ILE A 260 2.85 -27.40 -6.68
N VAL A 261 3.20 -26.47 -7.57
CA VAL A 261 3.45 -26.79 -8.99
C VAL A 261 4.80 -27.54 -9.12
N PRO A 262 4.84 -28.71 -9.80
CA PRO A 262 6.09 -29.39 -10.08
C PRO A 262 7.02 -28.56 -10.94
N CYS A 263 8.32 -28.60 -10.64
CA CYS A 263 9.31 -27.89 -11.43
C CYS A 263 9.50 -28.59 -12.80
N PRO A 264 9.58 -27.84 -13.91
CA PRO A 264 9.90 -28.41 -15.21
C PRO A 264 11.26 -29.13 -15.16
N GLY A 265 11.28 -30.42 -15.51
CA GLY A 265 12.51 -31.21 -15.65
C GLY A 265 13.03 -31.88 -14.35
N GLN A 266 12.20 -31.97 -13.29
CA GLN A 266 12.48 -32.82 -12.12
C GLN A 266 11.53 -33.99 -12.03
#